data_386fba68da570879026947c25329bc7b
#
_entry.id   386fba68da570879026947c25329bc7b
#
_cell.length_a   1.000
_cell.length_b   1.000
_cell.length_c   1.000
_cell.angle_alpha   90.00
_cell.angle_beta   90.00
_cell.angle_gamma   90.00
#
_symmetry.space_group_name_H-M   'P 1'
#
loop_
_entity.id
_entity.type
_entity.pdbx_description
1 polymer ?
#
loop_
_entity_poly.entity_id
_entity_poly.type
_entity_poly.pdbx_seq_one_letter_code
_entity_poly.pdbx_strand_id
1 'polypeptide(L)'
;MRATIIPVTAFEQNCSLLWCEQTRRAAVVDPGGDIDEILAAVDEAGVTVEKILLTHAHIDHAGATADLAARLGVPIEGPQQGDRFWIEQLPQQARMFGFPPARHFEPDRWLEDGDSVQVGNSTLQVRHCPGHT
;
A
#
# COMPACT_ATOMS: atom_id res chain seq x y z
N MET A 1 -6.57 -10.76 -13.58
CA MET A 1 -5.62 -10.16 -12.62
C MET A 1 -5.13 -11.21 -11.63
N ARG A 2 -3.88 -11.18 -11.31
CA ARG A 2 -3.28 -12.09 -10.32
C ARG A 2 -2.94 -11.37 -9.04
N ALA A 3 -2.83 -12.12 -7.94
CA ALA A 3 -2.51 -11.58 -6.63
C ALA A 3 -1.63 -12.55 -5.84
N THR A 4 -0.71 -11.97 -5.07
CA THR A 4 0.12 -12.70 -4.10
C THR A 4 0.04 -11.95 -2.77
N ILE A 5 -0.08 -12.69 -1.67
CA ILE A 5 -0.13 -12.12 -0.34
C ILE A 5 1.22 -12.29 0.35
N ILE A 6 1.73 -11.21 0.92
CA ILE A 6 3.02 -11.15 1.58
C ILE A 6 2.78 -10.75 3.03
N PRO A 7 2.97 -11.65 4.01
CA PRO A 7 2.89 -11.26 5.42
C PRO A 7 4.01 -10.30 5.76
N VAL A 8 3.67 -9.19 6.37
CA VAL A 8 4.65 -8.17 6.76
C VAL A 8 4.39 -7.73 8.20
N THR A 9 5.40 -7.17 8.83
CA THR A 9 5.43 -6.68 10.21
C THR A 9 5.26 -7.78 11.25
N ALA A 10 5.46 -7.42 12.54
CA ALA A 10 5.31 -8.34 13.66
C ALA A 10 3.87 -8.84 13.84
N PHE A 11 2.89 -8.12 13.28
CA PHE A 11 1.48 -8.51 13.32
C PHE A 11 1.08 -9.43 12.16
N GLU A 12 2.02 -9.78 11.28
CA GLU A 12 1.77 -10.61 10.11
C GLU A 12 0.62 -10.08 9.24
N GLN A 13 0.54 -8.77 9.12
CA GLN A 13 -0.47 -8.10 8.31
C GLN A 13 -0.22 -8.40 6.83
N ASN A 14 -1.27 -8.64 6.07
CA ASN A 14 -1.14 -9.00 4.67
C ASN A 14 -0.93 -7.79 3.78
N CYS A 15 0.25 -7.71 3.17
CA CYS A 15 0.51 -6.84 2.03
C CYS A 15 0.15 -7.64 0.78
N SER A 16 -0.54 -7.03 -0.17
CA SER A 16 -0.92 -7.71 -1.40
C SER A 16 -0.15 -7.15 -2.59
N LEU A 17 0.27 -8.03 -3.47
CA LEU A 17 0.84 -7.66 -4.76
C LEU A 17 -0.16 -8.07 -5.83
N LEU A 18 -0.75 -7.10 -6.53
CA LEU A 18 -1.72 -7.32 -7.59
C LEU A 18 -1.08 -6.96 -8.93
N TRP A 19 -1.29 -7.78 -9.96
CA TRP A 19 -0.75 -7.43 -11.27
C TRP A 19 -1.64 -7.89 -12.41
N CYS A 20 -1.52 -7.15 -13.51
CA CYS A 20 -2.18 -7.49 -14.77
C CYS A 20 -1.32 -8.49 -15.52
N GLU A 21 -1.87 -9.64 -15.88
CA GLU A 21 -1.10 -10.69 -16.57
C GLU A 21 -0.63 -10.25 -17.96
N GLN A 22 -1.40 -9.41 -18.63
CA GLN A 22 -1.09 -8.98 -19.99
C GLN A 22 0.05 -7.97 -20.04
N THR A 23 0.05 -6.99 -19.14
CA THR A 23 1.05 -5.92 -19.14
C THR A 23 2.19 -6.16 -18.17
N ARG A 24 2.02 -7.07 -17.22
CA ARG A 24 2.95 -7.32 -16.11
C ARG A 24 3.15 -6.09 -15.21
N ARG A 25 2.21 -5.16 -15.24
CA ARG A 25 2.21 -4.01 -14.35
C ARG A 25 1.46 -4.34 -13.07
N ALA A 26 1.98 -3.84 -11.95
CA ALA A 26 1.54 -4.24 -10.63
C ALA A 26 1.26 -3.07 -9.72
N ALA A 27 0.49 -3.33 -8.66
CA ALA A 27 0.32 -2.42 -7.53
C ALA A 27 0.63 -3.18 -6.25
N VAL A 28 1.29 -2.49 -5.31
CA VAL A 28 1.50 -2.99 -3.95
C VAL A 28 0.41 -2.40 -3.07
N VAL A 29 -0.32 -3.25 -2.36
CA VAL A 29 -1.44 -2.83 -1.51
C VAL A 29 -1.02 -2.97 -0.05
N ASP A 30 -1.15 -1.89 0.71
CA ASP A 30 -0.90 -1.82 2.15
C ASP A 30 0.50 -2.31 2.56
N PRO A 31 1.58 -1.63 2.10
CA PRO A 31 2.94 -1.99 2.51
C PRO A 31 3.24 -1.50 3.92
N GLY A 32 2.84 -2.29 4.93
CA GLY A 32 2.98 -1.93 6.33
C GLY A 32 4.41 -2.03 6.87
N GLY A 33 5.28 -2.80 6.24
CA GLY A 33 6.66 -3.01 6.67
C GLY A 33 7.37 -4.00 5.78
N ASP A 34 8.56 -4.44 6.20
CA ASP A 34 9.33 -5.49 5.54
C ASP A 34 9.51 -5.26 4.03
N ILE A 35 10.03 -4.07 3.67
CA ILE A 35 10.22 -3.66 2.29
C ILE A 35 11.01 -4.70 1.48
N ASP A 36 12.05 -5.29 2.08
CA ASP A 36 12.88 -6.26 1.38
C ASP A 36 12.08 -7.51 0.96
N GLU A 37 11.15 -7.95 1.80
CA GLU A 37 10.24 -9.05 1.47
C GLU A 37 9.32 -8.69 0.32
N ILE A 38 8.82 -7.46 0.31
CA ILE A 38 7.96 -6.97 -0.77
C ILE A 38 8.74 -6.94 -2.08
N LEU A 39 9.95 -6.39 -2.07
CA LEU A 39 10.78 -6.30 -3.26
C LEU A 39 11.17 -7.67 -3.80
N ALA A 40 11.45 -8.64 -2.91
CA ALA A 40 11.73 -10.00 -3.31
C ALA A 40 10.53 -10.64 -4.02
N ALA A 41 9.32 -10.40 -3.53
CA ALA A 41 8.11 -10.92 -4.17
C ALA A 41 7.88 -10.29 -5.54
N VAL A 42 8.17 -9.00 -5.69
CA VAL A 42 8.07 -8.31 -6.98
C VAL A 42 9.03 -8.94 -8.00
N ASP A 43 10.27 -9.17 -7.60
CA ASP A 43 11.27 -9.80 -8.48
C ASP A 43 10.86 -11.22 -8.86
N GLU A 44 10.39 -11.99 -7.89
CA GLU A 44 9.99 -13.37 -8.14
C GLU A 44 8.81 -13.45 -9.10
N ALA A 45 7.84 -12.54 -8.99
CA ALA A 45 6.70 -12.49 -9.88
C ALA A 45 7.06 -11.95 -11.27
N GLY A 46 8.19 -11.26 -11.42
CA GLY A 46 8.63 -10.70 -12.68
C GLY A 46 7.74 -9.57 -13.17
N VAL A 47 7.28 -8.72 -12.26
CA VAL A 47 6.35 -7.62 -12.58
C VAL A 47 7.00 -6.28 -12.28
N THR A 48 6.40 -5.21 -12.84
CA THR A 48 6.84 -3.83 -12.60
C THR A 48 5.77 -3.11 -11.79
N VAL A 49 6.15 -2.63 -10.60
CA VAL A 49 5.21 -1.87 -9.75
C VAL A 49 5.01 -0.49 -10.35
N GLU A 50 3.76 -0.09 -10.57
CA GLU A 50 3.43 1.22 -11.10
C GLU A 50 2.77 2.14 -10.07
N LYS A 51 2.30 1.60 -8.94
CA LYS A 51 1.69 2.39 -7.87
C LYS A 51 1.60 1.62 -6.57
N ILE A 52 1.38 2.35 -5.49
CA ILE A 52 1.05 1.80 -4.18
C ILE A 52 -0.40 2.17 -3.88
N LEU A 53 -1.19 1.20 -3.42
CA LEU A 53 -2.58 1.40 -3.03
C LEU A 53 -2.72 1.22 -1.54
N LEU A 54 -3.48 2.11 -0.89
CA LEU A 54 -3.75 2.00 0.54
C LEU A 54 -5.24 1.87 0.78
N THR A 55 -5.61 0.90 1.60
CA THR A 55 -6.99 0.72 2.04
C THR A 55 -7.28 1.61 3.25
N HIS A 56 -6.32 1.73 4.15
CA HIS A 56 -6.38 2.66 5.29
C HIS A 56 -4.96 2.93 5.79
N ALA A 57 -4.82 3.89 6.70
CA ALA A 57 -3.52 4.45 7.05
C ALA A 57 -3.01 4.06 8.45
N HIS A 58 -3.47 2.96 9.02
CA HIS A 58 -2.91 2.45 10.26
C HIS A 58 -1.49 1.94 10.02
N ILE A 59 -0.65 1.98 11.07
CA ILE A 59 0.79 1.69 10.93
C ILE A 59 1.07 0.30 10.36
N ASP A 60 0.26 -0.69 10.68
CA ASP A 60 0.46 -2.06 10.18
C ASP A 60 0.11 -2.22 8.70
N HIS A 61 -0.59 -1.24 8.11
CA HIS A 61 -0.94 -1.23 6.69
C HIS A 61 -0.15 -0.22 5.87
N ALA A 62 0.28 0.88 6.49
CA ALA A 62 0.87 2.00 5.77
C ALA A 62 2.29 2.36 6.21
N GLY A 63 2.86 1.62 7.18
CA GLY A 63 4.10 2.03 7.84
C GLY A 63 5.31 2.17 6.92
N ALA A 64 5.39 1.40 5.84
CA ALA A 64 6.52 1.46 4.92
C ALA A 64 6.22 2.20 3.62
N THR A 65 5.04 2.84 3.52
CA THR A 65 4.58 3.43 2.26
C THR A 65 5.51 4.51 1.72
N ALA A 66 5.91 5.46 2.57
CA ALA A 66 6.78 6.56 2.13
C ALA A 66 8.13 6.05 1.61
N ASP A 67 8.73 5.11 2.33
CA ASP A 67 10.03 4.55 1.95
C ASP A 67 9.94 3.70 0.69
N LEU A 68 8.90 2.90 0.56
CA LEU A 68 8.72 2.07 -0.62
C LEU A 68 8.45 2.93 -1.86
N ALA A 69 7.60 3.95 -1.73
CA ALA A 69 7.31 4.88 -2.82
C ALA A 69 8.59 5.58 -3.30
N ALA A 70 9.45 6.00 -2.37
CA ALA A 70 10.71 6.64 -2.71
C ALA A 70 11.66 5.67 -3.43
N ARG A 71 11.72 4.42 -2.99
CA ARG A 71 12.60 3.43 -3.62
C ARG A 71 12.15 3.05 -5.02
N LEU A 72 10.85 2.97 -5.25
CA LEU A 72 10.30 2.56 -6.54
C LEU A 72 10.02 3.74 -7.46
N GLY A 73 9.92 4.96 -6.92
CA GLY A 73 9.60 6.15 -7.71
C GLY A 73 8.18 6.12 -8.24
N VAL A 74 7.22 5.62 -7.45
CA VAL A 74 5.84 5.42 -7.89
C VAL A 74 4.86 6.24 -7.06
N PRO A 75 3.67 6.56 -7.61
CA PRO A 75 2.66 7.32 -6.87
C PRO A 75 1.95 6.46 -5.83
N ILE A 76 1.34 7.13 -4.86
CA ILE A 76 0.53 6.54 -3.80
C ILE A 76 -0.92 6.93 -4.07
N GLU A 77 -1.82 5.95 -4.18
CA GLU A 77 -3.26 6.18 -4.33
C GLU A 77 -4.01 5.61 -3.14
N GLY A 78 -4.83 6.44 -2.51
CA GLY A 78 -5.50 6.13 -1.27
C GLY A 78 -4.66 6.52 -0.06
N PRO A 79 -5.22 6.40 1.12
CA PRO A 79 -6.56 5.89 1.41
C PRO A 79 -7.66 6.92 1.14
N GLN A 80 -8.82 6.76 1.79
CA GLN A 80 -9.88 7.75 1.76
C GLN A 80 -9.47 8.97 2.59
N GLN A 81 -9.92 10.15 2.23
CA GLN A 81 -9.45 11.41 2.82
C GLN A 81 -9.66 11.49 4.34
N GLY A 82 -10.65 10.78 4.86
CA GLY A 82 -10.89 10.70 6.30
C GLY A 82 -9.72 10.10 7.08
N ASP A 83 -8.80 9.39 6.42
CA ASP A 83 -7.63 8.79 7.06
C ASP A 83 -6.41 9.71 7.11
N ARG A 84 -6.52 10.97 6.66
CA ARG A 84 -5.39 11.92 6.70
C ARG A 84 -4.78 12.02 8.10
N PHE A 85 -5.61 12.03 9.13
CA PHE A 85 -5.16 12.09 10.51
C PHE A 85 -4.19 10.94 10.83
N TRP A 86 -4.49 9.72 10.37
CA TRP A 86 -3.66 8.55 10.66
C TRP A 86 -2.32 8.61 9.94
N ILE A 87 -2.29 9.15 8.71
CA ILE A 87 -1.03 9.34 7.99
C ILE A 87 -0.10 10.26 8.77
N GLU A 88 -0.63 11.35 9.30
CA GLU A 88 0.14 12.31 10.09
C GLU A 88 0.65 11.71 11.38
N GLN A 89 -0.02 10.68 11.90
CA GLN A 89 0.35 10.01 13.14
C GLN A 89 1.27 8.80 12.94
N LEU A 90 1.62 8.44 11.71
CA LEU A 90 2.45 7.25 11.45
C LEU A 90 3.76 7.23 12.23
N PRO A 91 4.54 8.32 12.30
CA PRO A 91 5.78 8.29 13.09
C PRO A 91 5.52 8.01 14.57
N GLN A 92 4.45 8.57 15.14
CA GLN A 92 4.11 8.36 16.53
C GLN A 92 3.61 6.93 16.78
N GLN A 93 2.79 6.39 15.89
CA GLN A 93 2.31 5.01 15.98
C GLN A 93 3.46 4.01 15.90
N ALA A 94 4.44 4.27 15.03
CA ALA A 94 5.61 3.42 14.92
C ALA A 94 6.33 3.30 16.27
N ARG A 95 6.50 4.41 16.96
CA ARG A 95 7.13 4.42 18.27
C ARG A 95 6.28 3.71 19.32
N MET A 96 4.96 3.93 19.30
CA MET A 96 4.05 3.34 20.28
C MET A 96 3.99 1.81 20.20
N PHE A 97 4.03 1.27 18.99
CA PHE A 97 3.86 -0.17 18.76
C PHE A 97 5.18 -0.90 18.51
N GLY A 98 6.31 -0.21 18.64
CA GLY A 98 7.62 -0.83 18.47
C GLY A 98 7.95 -1.19 17.01
N PHE A 99 7.34 -0.53 16.05
CA PHE A 99 7.64 -0.71 14.64
C PHE A 99 8.91 0.07 14.27
N PRO A 100 9.58 -0.30 13.16
CA PRO A 100 10.63 0.52 12.61
C PRO A 100 10.14 1.95 12.34
N PRO A 101 11.02 2.96 12.35
CA PRO A 101 10.59 4.33 12.10
C PRO A 101 9.79 4.46 10.81
N ALA A 102 8.68 5.18 10.87
CA ALA A 102 7.82 5.41 9.71
C ALA A 102 7.71 6.91 9.47
N ARG A 103 7.62 7.31 8.19
CA ARG A 103 7.44 8.69 7.80
C ARG A 103 6.01 8.93 7.38
N HIS A 104 5.48 10.11 7.67
CA HIS A 104 4.21 10.52 7.09
C HIS A 104 4.44 10.84 5.61
N PHE A 105 3.38 10.86 4.84
CA PHE A 105 3.42 11.12 3.40
C PHE A 105 2.14 11.82 2.97
N GLU A 106 2.15 12.36 1.76
CA GLU A 106 0.95 12.92 1.14
C GLU A 106 0.60 12.01 -0.05
N PRO A 107 -0.58 11.38 -0.05
CA PRO A 107 -0.99 10.58 -1.22
C PRO A 107 -1.09 11.44 -2.47
N ASP A 108 -0.73 10.87 -3.61
CA ASP A 108 -0.90 11.53 -4.90
C ASP A 108 -2.37 11.59 -5.30
N ARG A 109 -3.19 10.68 -4.78
CA ARG A 109 -4.62 10.64 -5.01
C ARG A 109 -5.34 10.07 -3.80
N TRP A 110 -6.37 10.76 -3.32
CA TRP A 110 -7.28 10.21 -2.32
C TRP A 110 -8.35 9.39 -3.03
N LEU A 111 -8.78 8.28 -2.43
CA LEU A 111 -9.78 7.40 -3.02
C LEU A 111 -11.10 7.50 -2.29
N GLU A 112 -12.18 7.66 -3.06
CA GLU A 112 -13.54 7.74 -2.53
C GLU A 112 -14.34 6.54 -3.00
N ASP A 113 -15.44 6.24 -2.31
CA ASP A 113 -16.35 5.15 -2.72
C ASP A 113 -16.81 5.39 -4.14
N GLY A 114 -16.75 4.37 -4.97
CA GLY A 114 -17.12 4.47 -6.37
C GLY A 114 -15.99 4.84 -7.32
N ASP A 115 -14.82 5.24 -6.79
CA ASP A 115 -13.67 5.52 -7.64
C ASP A 115 -13.15 4.24 -8.29
N SER A 116 -12.41 4.42 -9.39
CA SER A 116 -11.74 3.33 -10.09
C SER A 116 -10.23 3.50 -10.02
N VAL A 117 -9.52 2.39 -9.88
CA VAL A 117 -8.06 2.36 -9.88
C VAL A 117 -7.62 1.39 -10.98
N GLN A 118 -6.66 1.80 -11.80
CA GLN A 118 -6.14 0.95 -12.86
C GLN A 118 -4.83 0.31 -12.46
N VAL A 119 -4.69 -0.98 -12.76
CA VAL A 119 -3.43 -1.72 -12.65
C VAL A 119 -3.22 -2.39 -14.01
N GLY A 120 -2.28 -1.86 -14.78
CA GLY A 120 -2.10 -2.28 -16.16
C GLY A 120 -3.39 -2.05 -16.96
N ASN A 121 -3.94 -3.12 -17.56
CA ASN A 121 -5.20 -3.07 -18.31
C ASN A 121 -6.41 -3.39 -17.44
N SER A 122 -6.21 -3.70 -16.16
CA SER A 122 -7.31 -4.09 -15.27
C SER A 122 -7.79 -2.90 -14.47
N THR A 123 -9.09 -2.85 -14.17
CA THR A 123 -9.69 -1.78 -13.38
C THR A 123 -10.26 -2.36 -12.10
N LEU A 124 -9.91 -1.71 -10.96
CA LEU A 124 -10.42 -2.05 -9.64
C LEU A 124 -11.41 -0.98 -9.19
N GLN A 125 -12.47 -1.42 -8.52
CA GLN A 125 -13.46 -0.50 -7.96
C GLN A 125 -13.19 -0.26 -6.49
N VAL A 126 -13.26 0.99 -6.08
CA VAL A 126 -13.05 1.40 -4.69
C VAL A 126 -14.39 1.36 -3.95
N ARG A 127 -14.41 0.68 -2.80
CA ARG A 127 -15.56 0.66 -1.90
C ARG A 127 -15.13 1.13 -0.53
N HIS A 128 -15.85 2.10 -0.01
CA HIS A 128 -15.55 2.65 1.32
C HIS A 128 -16.32 1.84 2.37
N CYS A 129 -15.56 1.26 3.31
CA CYS A 129 -16.12 0.48 4.41
C CYS A 129 -15.74 1.15 5.75
N PRO A 130 -16.50 2.16 6.19
CA PRO A 130 -16.07 3.01 7.32
C PRO A 130 -15.89 2.27 8.64
N GLY A 131 -16.57 1.15 8.83
CA GLY A 131 -16.39 0.36 10.05
C GLY A 131 -15.02 -0.30 10.17
N HIS A 132 -14.21 -0.30 9.12
CA HIS A 132 -12.90 -0.94 9.09
C HIS A 132 -11.78 -0.01 9.55
N THR A 133 -11.98 1.28 9.45
CA THR A 133 -10.99 2.27 9.92
C THR A 133 -11.40 2.87 11.27
#